data_ec4a0bb061cb0972c07c4c4389df146b
#
_entry.id   ec4a0bb061cb0972c07c4c4389df146b
#
_cell.length_a   1.000
_cell.length_b   1.000
_cell.length_c   1.000
_cell.angle_alpha   90.00
_cell.angle_beta   90.00
_cell.angle_gamma   90.00
#
_symmetry.space_group_name_H-M   'P 1'
#
loop_
_entity.id
_entity.type
_entity.pdbx_description
1 polymer ?
#
loop_
_entity_poly.entity_id
_entity_poly.type
_entity_poly.pdbx_seq_one_letter_code
_entity_poly.pdbx_strand_id
1 'polypeptide(L)'
;MRTISRAVLVLLVANIVMFAAQMLVPKGDEFLVGNGALWYPDNPHFGLWQVVTYLFLHGSISHIFFNMFALVSFGTILEREWGPGRFVVFYFLCGIGAGLVQLGVTWYEFAGLHEKLVAAGMKPAAIAAMLKSGHAYLPAGTAIRETAIDLFKIYSGPTIGASGAIYGLLVAFGFLHPNAKLAIMFVPVPVAAKY
;
A
#
# COMPACT_ATOMS: atom_id res chain seq x y z
N MET A 1 13.41 16.25 -25.03
CA MET A 1 12.58 15.56 -24.00
C MET A 1 13.23 14.22 -23.67
N ARG A 2 13.49 13.94 -22.38
CA ARG A 2 13.98 12.60 -22.00
C ARG A 2 12.81 11.63 -22.08
N THR A 3 12.87 10.65 -22.95
CA THR A 3 11.85 9.61 -23.10
C THR A 3 11.76 8.75 -21.83
N ILE A 4 10.55 8.32 -21.45
CA ILE A 4 10.34 7.37 -20.36
C ILE A 4 11.03 6.04 -20.74
N SER A 5 11.71 5.41 -19.78
CA SER A 5 12.37 4.12 -20.01
C SER A 5 11.35 2.97 -20.08
N ARG A 6 11.75 1.83 -20.67
CA ARG A 6 10.81 0.77 -21.07
C ARG A 6 10.10 0.10 -19.88
N ALA A 7 10.84 -0.28 -18.84
CA ALA A 7 10.23 -0.95 -17.69
C ALA A 7 9.33 0.00 -16.88
N VAL A 8 9.77 1.26 -16.73
CA VAL A 8 8.93 2.31 -16.12
C VAL A 8 7.65 2.52 -16.94
N LEU A 9 7.74 2.55 -18.27
CA LEU A 9 6.55 2.68 -19.13
C LEU A 9 5.58 1.51 -18.96
N VAL A 10 6.09 0.28 -18.90
CA VAL A 10 5.25 -0.92 -18.67
C VAL A 10 4.54 -0.85 -17.32
N LEU A 11 5.27 -0.51 -16.25
CA LEU A 11 4.68 -0.37 -14.91
C LEU A 11 3.66 0.76 -14.85
N LEU A 12 3.95 1.90 -15.48
CA LEU A 12 3.03 3.04 -15.59
C LEU A 12 1.72 2.63 -16.28
N VAL A 13 1.83 1.99 -17.45
CA VAL A 13 0.65 1.55 -18.22
C VAL A 13 -0.14 0.51 -17.44
N ALA A 14 0.52 -0.47 -16.81
CA ALA A 14 -0.14 -1.49 -16.00
C ALA A 14 -0.96 -0.86 -14.85
N ASN A 15 -0.39 0.11 -14.12
CA ASN A 15 -1.10 0.80 -13.05
C ASN A 15 -2.28 1.64 -13.57
N ILE A 16 -2.11 2.36 -14.68
CA ILE A 16 -3.21 3.14 -15.30
C ILE A 16 -4.33 2.22 -15.75
N VAL A 17 -4.02 1.09 -16.41
CA VAL A 17 -5.02 0.13 -16.88
C VAL A 17 -5.78 -0.49 -15.70
N MET A 18 -5.08 -0.89 -14.64
CA MET A 18 -5.73 -1.43 -13.44
C MET A 18 -6.63 -0.39 -12.75
N PHE A 19 -6.16 0.84 -12.62
CA PHE A 19 -6.99 1.91 -12.05
C PHE A 19 -8.19 2.26 -12.92
N ALA A 20 -8.02 2.28 -14.24
CA ALA A 20 -9.14 2.45 -15.17
C ALA A 20 -10.15 1.31 -15.04
N ALA A 21 -9.69 0.06 -14.86
CA ALA A 21 -10.57 -1.08 -14.62
C ALA A 21 -11.32 -0.95 -13.27
N GLN A 22 -10.66 -0.48 -12.21
CA GLN A 22 -11.34 -0.18 -10.93
C GLN A 22 -12.48 0.84 -11.13
N MET A 23 -12.26 1.89 -11.91
CA MET A 23 -13.20 3.00 -12.03
C MET A 23 -14.30 2.80 -13.08
N LEU A 24 -14.00 2.15 -14.19
CA LEU A 24 -14.86 2.09 -15.38
C LEU A 24 -15.65 0.79 -15.52
N VAL A 25 -15.15 -0.31 -14.95
CA VAL A 25 -15.85 -1.61 -15.00
C VAL A 25 -16.91 -1.66 -13.90
N PRO A 26 -18.16 -2.02 -14.19
CA PRO A 26 -19.18 -2.19 -13.15
C PRO A 26 -18.71 -3.17 -12.07
N LYS A 27 -18.71 -2.75 -10.80
CA LYS A 27 -18.13 -3.47 -9.65
C LYS A 27 -16.65 -3.79 -9.77
N GLY A 28 -15.92 -3.09 -10.66
CA GLY A 28 -14.49 -3.31 -10.88
C GLY A 28 -13.68 -3.06 -9.62
N ASP A 29 -13.98 -1.98 -8.89
CA ASP A 29 -13.30 -1.68 -7.63
C ASP A 29 -13.54 -2.76 -6.58
N GLU A 30 -14.79 -3.14 -6.33
CA GLU A 30 -15.17 -4.20 -5.38
C GLU A 30 -14.46 -5.52 -5.71
N PHE A 31 -14.48 -5.93 -6.99
CA PHE A 31 -13.84 -7.18 -7.44
C PHE A 31 -12.32 -7.13 -7.35
N LEU A 32 -11.69 -6.07 -7.86
CA LEU A 32 -10.24 -5.95 -7.91
C LEU A 32 -9.63 -5.72 -6.54
N VAL A 33 -10.25 -4.89 -5.70
CA VAL A 33 -9.81 -4.68 -4.32
C VAL A 33 -10.06 -5.93 -3.48
N GLY A 34 -11.23 -6.56 -3.60
CA GLY A 34 -11.56 -7.80 -2.88
C GLY A 34 -10.56 -8.93 -3.13
N ASN A 35 -10.08 -9.08 -4.38
CA ASN A 35 -9.20 -10.20 -4.75
C ASN A 35 -7.72 -9.82 -4.83
N GLY A 36 -7.39 -8.56 -5.07
CA GLY A 36 -6.02 -8.13 -5.37
C GLY A 36 -5.35 -7.25 -4.33
N ALA A 37 -6.10 -6.61 -3.44
CA ALA A 37 -5.55 -5.83 -2.33
C ALA A 37 -4.94 -6.73 -1.25
N LEU A 38 -3.99 -6.24 -0.49
CA LEU A 38 -3.34 -7.00 0.57
C LEU A 38 -4.18 -6.92 1.85
N TRP A 39 -4.90 -8.00 2.12
CA TRP A 39 -5.77 -8.14 3.29
C TRP A 39 -5.02 -8.73 4.50
N TYR A 40 -5.61 -8.55 5.69
CA TYR A 40 -5.16 -9.22 6.90
C TYR A 40 -5.25 -10.75 6.73
N PRO A 41 -4.25 -11.55 7.19
CA PRO A 41 -4.18 -12.99 6.89
C PRO A 41 -5.40 -13.82 7.29
N ASP A 42 -6.10 -13.46 8.38
CA ASP A 42 -7.32 -14.17 8.81
C ASP A 42 -8.59 -13.65 8.11
N ASN A 43 -8.47 -12.64 7.24
CA ASN A 43 -9.61 -12.15 6.45
C ASN A 43 -9.93 -13.14 5.32
N PRO A 44 -11.22 -13.44 5.05
CA PRO A 44 -11.62 -14.36 3.95
C PRO A 44 -11.14 -13.96 2.56
N HIS A 45 -10.83 -12.68 2.36
CA HIS A 45 -10.30 -12.16 1.09
C HIS A 45 -8.80 -12.36 0.92
N PHE A 46 -8.07 -12.79 1.97
CA PHE A 46 -6.63 -12.93 1.89
C PHE A 46 -6.18 -14.03 0.93
N GLY A 47 -5.16 -13.70 0.13
CA GLY A 47 -4.46 -14.64 -0.75
C GLY A 47 -2.99 -14.26 -0.91
N LEU A 48 -2.11 -15.26 -1.02
CA LEU A 48 -0.66 -15.05 -1.09
C LEU A 48 -0.20 -14.20 -2.27
N TRP A 49 -0.94 -14.21 -3.40
CA TRP A 49 -0.65 -13.37 -4.57
C TRP A 49 -0.79 -11.88 -4.30
N GLN A 50 -1.52 -11.52 -3.25
CA GLN A 50 -1.78 -10.14 -2.88
C GLN A 50 -0.52 -9.37 -2.46
N VAL A 51 0.55 -10.05 -2.03
CA VAL A 51 1.85 -9.42 -1.76
C VAL A 51 2.49 -8.79 -3.02
N VAL A 52 1.95 -9.11 -4.21
CA VAL A 52 2.35 -8.53 -5.49
C VAL A 52 1.23 -7.68 -6.09
N THR A 53 0.00 -8.19 -6.11
CA THR A 53 -1.10 -7.54 -6.86
C THR A 53 -1.53 -6.21 -6.25
N TYR A 54 -1.39 -6.04 -4.93
CA TYR A 54 -1.74 -4.81 -4.24
C TYR A 54 -0.98 -3.58 -4.76
N LEU A 55 0.22 -3.79 -5.35
CA LEU A 55 1.06 -2.73 -5.94
C LEU A 55 0.41 -2.02 -7.13
N PHE A 56 -0.58 -2.64 -7.75
CA PHE A 56 -1.24 -2.12 -8.95
C PHE A 56 -2.60 -1.47 -8.68
N LEU A 57 -3.08 -1.51 -7.44
CA LEU A 57 -4.37 -0.95 -7.06
C LEU A 57 -4.21 0.41 -6.39
N HIS A 58 -5.16 1.32 -6.63
CA HIS A 58 -5.09 2.67 -6.09
C HIS A 58 -6.45 3.15 -5.60
N GLY A 59 -6.48 3.80 -4.44
CA GLY A 59 -7.74 4.24 -3.80
C GLY A 59 -8.26 5.60 -4.25
N SER A 60 -7.50 6.36 -5.06
CA SER A 60 -7.94 7.67 -5.55
C SER A 60 -7.09 8.16 -6.73
N ILE A 61 -7.61 9.13 -7.47
CA ILE A 61 -6.89 9.81 -8.57
C ILE A 61 -5.59 10.45 -8.05
N SER A 62 -5.63 11.11 -6.90
CA SER A 62 -4.43 11.71 -6.31
C SER A 62 -3.39 10.64 -5.93
N HIS A 63 -3.84 9.51 -5.39
CA HIS A 63 -2.97 8.41 -5.00
C HIS A 63 -2.20 7.84 -6.20
N ILE A 64 -2.89 7.49 -7.29
CA ILE A 64 -2.21 7.01 -8.50
C ILE A 64 -1.35 8.10 -9.14
N PHE A 65 -1.81 9.36 -9.18
CA PHE A 65 -1.06 10.45 -9.76
C PHE A 65 0.31 10.63 -9.10
N PHE A 66 0.37 10.71 -7.76
CA PHE A 66 1.64 10.88 -7.06
C PHE A 66 2.55 9.67 -7.17
N ASN A 67 2.01 8.45 -7.13
CA ASN A 67 2.79 7.24 -7.36
C ASN A 67 3.40 7.22 -8.77
N MET A 68 2.61 7.48 -9.79
CA MET A 68 3.09 7.46 -11.18
C MET A 68 4.04 8.62 -11.49
N PHE A 69 3.79 9.79 -10.91
CA PHE A 69 4.72 10.91 -11.02
C PHE A 69 6.10 10.55 -10.43
N ALA A 70 6.14 9.96 -9.25
CA ALA A 70 7.40 9.54 -8.63
C ALA A 70 8.06 8.39 -9.40
N LEU A 71 7.28 7.39 -9.87
CA LEU A 71 7.77 6.29 -10.70
C LEU A 71 8.47 6.82 -11.95
N VAL A 72 7.86 7.74 -12.67
CA VAL A 72 8.44 8.32 -13.90
C VAL A 72 9.66 9.17 -13.59
N SER A 73 9.59 9.99 -12.54
CA SER A 73 10.65 10.94 -12.18
C SER A 73 11.94 10.23 -11.74
N PHE A 74 11.82 9.28 -10.81
CA PHE A 74 12.97 8.60 -10.21
C PHE A 74 13.27 7.27 -10.90
N GLY A 75 12.25 6.51 -11.24
CA GLY A 75 12.39 5.21 -11.89
C GLY A 75 13.09 5.29 -13.23
N THR A 76 12.77 6.30 -14.05
CA THR A 76 13.44 6.48 -15.36
C THR A 76 14.95 6.70 -15.24
N ILE A 77 15.40 7.40 -14.19
CA ILE A 77 16.83 7.64 -13.97
C ILE A 77 17.50 6.34 -13.52
N LEU A 78 16.92 5.68 -12.50
CA LEU A 78 17.45 4.44 -11.95
C LEU A 78 17.46 3.30 -12.99
N GLU A 79 16.40 3.16 -13.80
CA GLU A 79 16.37 2.15 -14.87
C GLU A 79 17.48 2.38 -15.91
N ARG A 80 17.79 3.62 -16.25
CA ARG A 80 18.88 3.93 -17.20
C ARG A 80 20.25 3.59 -16.65
N GLU A 81 20.46 3.72 -15.34
CA GLU A 81 21.73 3.42 -14.68
C GLU A 81 21.91 1.92 -14.44
N TRP A 82 20.85 1.24 -14.00
CA TRP A 82 20.93 -0.18 -13.61
C TRP A 82 20.58 -1.16 -14.72
N GLY A 83 19.91 -0.66 -15.75
CA GLY A 83 19.23 -1.47 -16.77
C GLY A 83 17.87 -2.00 -16.28
N PRO A 84 16.99 -2.39 -17.23
CA PRO A 84 15.60 -2.73 -16.95
C PRO A 84 15.45 -3.94 -16.01
N GLY A 85 16.29 -4.96 -16.13
CA GLY A 85 16.19 -6.16 -15.31
C GLY A 85 16.43 -5.89 -13.83
N ARG A 86 17.53 -5.20 -13.48
CA ARG A 86 17.83 -4.84 -12.08
C ARG A 86 16.80 -3.88 -11.49
N PHE A 87 16.34 -2.93 -12.30
CA PHE A 87 15.30 -1.98 -11.89
C PHE A 87 14.00 -2.70 -11.51
N VAL A 88 13.52 -3.62 -12.36
CA VAL A 88 12.29 -4.38 -12.09
C VAL A 88 12.43 -5.24 -10.85
N VAL A 89 13.55 -5.96 -10.70
CA VAL A 89 13.82 -6.77 -9.51
C VAL A 89 13.81 -5.90 -8.24
N PHE A 90 14.49 -4.77 -8.27
CA PHE A 90 14.53 -3.85 -7.13
C PHE A 90 13.13 -3.29 -6.79
N TYR A 91 12.37 -2.87 -7.81
CA TYR A 91 11.00 -2.37 -7.64
C TYR A 91 10.11 -3.39 -6.91
N PHE A 92 10.09 -4.64 -7.40
CA PHE A 92 9.28 -5.68 -6.78
C PHE A 92 9.81 -6.11 -5.41
N LEU A 93 11.11 -6.18 -5.20
CA LEU A 93 11.68 -6.49 -3.88
C LEU A 93 11.27 -5.44 -2.84
N CYS A 94 11.35 -4.15 -3.19
CA CYS A 94 10.90 -3.07 -2.29
C CYS A 94 9.39 -3.14 -2.05
N GLY A 95 8.59 -3.37 -3.10
CA GLY A 95 7.15 -3.47 -2.97
C GLY A 95 6.71 -4.67 -2.13
N ILE A 96 7.21 -5.87 -2.44
CA ILE A 96 6.91 -7.08 -1.67
C ILE A 96 7.40 -6.93 -0.22
N GLY A 97 8.63 -6.43 -0.02
CA GLY A 97 9.18 -6.17 1.30
C GLY A 97 8.31 -5.22 2.13
N ALA A 98 7.84 -4.12 1.52
CA ALA A 98 6.94 -3.19 2.19
C ALA A 98 5.59 -3.85 2.55
N GLY A 99 5.03 -4.67 1.66
CA GLY A 99 3.82 -5.44 1.93
C GLY A 99 3.98 -6.42 3.10
N LEU A 100 5.11 -7.13 3.16
CA LEU A 100 5.41 -8.05 4.27
C LEU A 100 5.61 -7.30 5.59
N VAL A 101 6.31 -6.16 5.59
CA VAL A 101 6.44 -5.29 6.77
C VAL A 101 5.07 -4.79 7.22
N GLN A 102 4.22 -4.34 6.27
CA GLN A 102 2.86 -3.90 6.57
C GLN A 102 2.04 -5.02 7.23
N LEU A 103 2.10 -6.25 6.70
CA LEU A 103 1.43 -7.40 7.33
C LEU A 103 1.94 -7.64 8.75
N GLY A 104 3.25 -7.54 8.98
CA GLY A 104 3.84 -7.68 10.31
C GLY A 104 3.37 -6.61 11.30
N VAL A 105 3.34 -5.34 10.88
CA VAL A 105 2.82 -4.22 11.69
C VAL A 105 1.34 -4.43 11.99
N THR A 106 0.55 -4.72 10.97
CA THR A 106 -0.89 -4.98 11.10
C THR A 106 -1.18 -6.15 12.04
N TRP A 107 -0.40 -7.22 11.95
CA TRP A 107 -0.52 -8.37 12.86
C TRP A 107 -0.20 -7.99 14.31
N TYR A 108 0.85 -7.22 14.54
CA TYR A 108 1.22 -6.75 15.87
C TYR A 108 0.14 -5.85 16.49
N GLU A 109 -0.37 -4.89 15.72
CA GLU A 109 -1.44 -3.98 16.15
C GLU A 109 -2.74 -4.75 16.43
N PHE A 110 -3.11 -5.69 15.55
CA PHE A 110 -4.28 -6.54 15.72
C PHE A 110 -4.20 -7.36 17.00
N ALA A 111 -3.07 -8.01 17.27
CA ALA A 111 -2.86 -8.80 18.48
C ALA A 111 -3.02 -7.95 19.76
N GLY A 112 -2.42 -6.75 19.78
CA GLY A 112 -2.53 -5.84 20.92
C GLY A 112 -3.96 -5.32 21.16
N LEU A 113 -4.71 -5.00 20.10
CA LEU A 113 -6.11 -4.58 20.21
C LEU A 113 -7.02 -5.73 20.63
N HIS A 114 -6.78 -6.93 20.08
CA HIS A 114 -7.51 -8.14 20.46
C HIS A 114 -7.33 -8.46 21.97
N GLU A 115 -6.10 -8.41 22.46
CA GLU A 115 -5.78 -8.63 23.87
C GLU A 115 -6.50 -7.61 24.79
N LYS A 116 -6.51 -6.33 24.41
CA LYS A 116 -7.23 -5.28 25.14
C LYS A 116 -8.74 -5.57 25.24
N LEU A 117 -9.37 -6.05 24.17
CA LEU A 117 -10.79 -6.42 24.17
C LEU A 117 -11.06 -7.63 25.07
N VAL A 118 -10.19 -8.63 25.06
CA VAL A 118 -10.29 -9.81 25.93
C VAL A 118 -10.13 -9.40 27.41
N ALA A 119 -9.14 -8.57 27.71
CA ALA A 119 -8.91 -8.03 29.06
C ALA A 119 -10.10 -7.19 29.57
N ALA A 120 -10.81 -6.51 28.66
CA ALA A 120 -12.05 -5.78 28.96
C ALA A 120 -13.30 -6.70 29.10
N GLY A 121 -13.13 -8.03 29.06
CA GLY A 121 -14.18 -9.01 29.28
C GLY A 121 -14.92 -9.48 28.01
N MET A 122 -14.49 -9.08 26.81
CA MET A 122 -15.07 -9.63 25.59
C MET A 122 -14.59 -11.07 25.37
N LYS A 123 -15.52 -11.97 25.08
CA LYS A 123 -15.16 -13.36 24.73
C LYS A 123 -14.53 -13.41 23.34
N PRO A 124 -13.45 -14.20 23.10
CA PRO A 124 -12.83 -14.34 21.79
C PRO A 124 -13.82 -14.71 20.67
N ALA A 125 -14.80 -15.57 20.98
CA ALA A 125 -15.86 -15.94 20.02
C ALA A 125 -16.74 -14.74 19.62
N ALA A 126 -17.00 -13.80 20.53
CA ALA A 126 -17.76 -12.59 20.24
C ALA A 126 -16.95 -11.61 19.38
N ILE A 127 -15.64 -11.50 19.61
CA ILE A 127 -14.72 -10.72 18.77
C ILE A 127 -14.70 -11.31 17.37
N ALA A 128 -14.53 -12.63 17.22
CA ALA A 128 -14.54 -13.31 15.92
C ALA A 128 -15.87 -13.14 15.17
N ALA A 129 -17.00 -13.21 15.87
CA ALA A 129 -18.33 -12.96 15.28
C ALA A 129 -18.47 -11.51 14.80
N MET A 130 -17.98 -10.53 15.58
CA MET A 130 -17.93 -9.12 15.21
C MET A 130 -17.13 -8.89 13.92
N LEU A 131 -15.93 -9.47 13.83
CA LEU A 131 -15.07 -9.31 12.67
C LEU A 131 -15.71 -9.89 11.40
N LYS A 132 -16.41 -11.00 11.50
CA LYS A 132 -17.11 -11.65 10.35
C LYS A 132 -18.37 -10.93 9.92
N SER A 133 -19.16 -10.43 10.87
CA SER A 133 -20.48 -9.82 10.57
C SER A 133 -20.40 -8.32 10.32
N GLY A 134 -19.32 -7.65 10.71
CA GLY A 134 -19.22 -6.19 10.75
C GLY A 134 -20.11 -5.52 11.82
N HIS A 135 -20.77 -6.33 12.66
CA HIS A 135 -21.67 -5.85 13.70
C HIS A 135 -21.26 -6.38 15.06
N ALA A 136 -21.23 -5.50 16.06
CA ALA A 136 -21.02 -5.89 17.44
C ALA A 136 -22.02 -5.20 18.35
N TYR A 137 -22.60 -5.97 19.27
CA TYR A 137 -23.26 -5.41 20.43
C TYR A 137 -22.18 -5.06 21.45
N LEU A 138 -21.75 -3.79 21.44
CA LEU A 138 -20.68 -3.31 22.33
C LEU A 138 -21.31 -2.70 23.58
N PRO A 139 -20.77 -3.02 24.78
CA PRO A 139 -21.17 -2.35 26.02
C PRO A 139 -21.00 -0.83 25.88
N ALA A 140 -21.84 -0.06 26.55
CA ALA A 140 -21.78 1.40 26.55
C ALA A 140 -20.54 1.90 27.32
N GLY A 141 -19.37 1.77 26.71
CA GLY A 141 -18.11 2.32 27.21
C GLY A 141 -17.26 2.77 26.05
N THR A 142 -16.82 4.04 26.06
CA THR A 142 -16.11 4.65 24.94
C THR A 142 -14.83 3.92 24.55
N ALA A 143 -14.00 3.52 25.52
CA ALA A 143 -12.70 2.88 25.26
C ALA A 143 -12.83 1.48 24.59
N ILE A 144 -13.77 0.64 25.02
CA ILE A 144 -14.00 -0.69 24.42
C ILE A 144 -14.52 -0.53 23.00
N ARG A 145 -15.42 0.44 22.78
CA ARG A 145 -15.99 0.70 21.47
C ARG A 145 -14.93 1.17 20.47
N GLU A 146 -14.08 2.11 20.85
CA GLU A 146 -12.98 2.60 20.01
C GLU A 146 -12.00 1.47 19.66
N THR A 147 -11.57 0.70 20.66
CA THR A 147 -10.69 -0.46 20.45
C THR A 147 -11.30 -1.49 19.47
N ALA A 148 -12.60 -1.76 19.59
CA ALA A 148 -13.29 -2.69 18.68
C ALA A 148 -13.40 -2.13 17.26
N ILE A 149 -13.65 -0.83 17.10
CA ILE A 149 -13.68 -0.15 15.81
C ILE A 149 -12.30 -0.21 15.14
N ASP A 150 -11.24 0.06 15.89
CA ASP A 150 -9.88 0.04 15.36
C ASP A 150 -9.45 -1.39 14.97
N LEU A 151 -9.79 -2.39 15.80
CA LEU A 151 -9.58 -3.79 15.43
C LEU A 151 -10.32 -4.16 14.14
N PHE A 152 -11.57 -3.72 14.00
CA PHE A 152 -12.35 -3.98 12.78
C PHE A 152 -11.77 -3.27 11.56
N LYS A 153 -11.30 -2.02 11.68
CA LYS A 153 -10.63 -1.29 10.59
C LYS A 153 -9.38 -2.03 10.11
N ILE A 154 -8.56 -2.54 11.03
CA ILE A 154 -7.37 -3.33 10.69
C ILE A 154 -7.77 -4.60 9.93
N TYR A 155 -8.79 -5.31 10.41
CA TYR A 155 -9.24 -6.56 9.79
C TYR A 155 -9.87 -6.35 8.42
N SER A 156 -10.65 -5.27 8.24
CA SER A 156 -11.45 -4.99 7.04
C SER A 156 -10.84 -3.95 6.10
N GLY A 157 -9.70 -3.36 6.47
CA GLY A 157 -9.01 -2.33 5.67
C GLY A 157 -7.81 -2.91 4.93
N PRO A 158 -7.93 -3.23 3.63
CA PRO A 158 -6.80 -3.75 2.88
C PRO A 158 -5.78 -2.67 2.53
N THR A 159 -4.54 -3.09 2.32
CA THR A 159 -3.47 -2.23 1.81
C THR A 159 -3.43 -2.28 0.29
N ILE A 160 -3.32 -1.12 -0.37
CA ILE A 160 -3.20 -0.95 -1.81
C ILE A 160 -2.18 0.14 -2.16
N GLY A 161 -1.54 0.02 -3.32
CA GLY A 161 -0.70 1.06 -3.92
C GLY A 161 0.75 0.67 -4.16
N ALA A 162 1.34 1.31 -5.15
CA ALA A 162 2.75 1.16 -5.52
C ALA A 162 3.72 1.84 -4.54
N SER A 163 3.21 2.56 -3.54
CA SER A 163 4.00 3.45 -2.68
C SER A 163 5.17 2.76 -1.98
N GLY A 164 5.02 1.50 -1.56
CA GLY A 164 6.12 0.73 -0.95
C GLY A 164 7.33 0.59 -1.89
N ALA A 165 7.10 0.24 -3.15
CA ALA A 165 8.14 0.20 -4.17
C ALA A 165 8.69 1.60 -4.49
N ILE A 166 7.82 2.60 -4.57
CA ILE A 166 8.19 4.00 -4.83
C ILE A 166 9.11 4.55 -3.73
N TYR A 167 8.82 4.30 -2.46
CA TYR A 167 9.72 4.69 -1.37
C TYR A 167 11.10 4.05 -1.50
N GLY A 168 11.18 2.79 -1.91
CA GLY A 168 12.45 2.16 -2.24
C GLY A 168 13.21 2.89 -3.35
N LEU A 169 12.53 3.30 -4.42
CA LEU A 169 13.15 4.10 -5.50
C LEU A 169 13.63 5.47 -5.01
N LEU A 170 12.85 6.15 -4.16
CA LEU A 170 13.24 7.44 -3.58
C LEU A 170 14.50 7.32 -2.71
N VAL A 171 14.55 6.30 -1.86
CA VAL A 171 15.72 6.02 -1.01
C VAL A 171 16.94 5.71 -1.87
N ALA A 172 16.82 4.81 -2.86
CA ALA A 172 17.92 4.49 -3.78
C ALA A 172 18.41 5.73 -4.54
N PHE A 173 17.50 6.55 -5.04
CA PHE A 173 17.84 7.80 -5.71
C PHE A 173 18.59 8.76 -4.79
N GLY A 174 18.13 8.93 -3.55
CA GLY A 174 18.77 9.79 -2.54
C GLY A 174 20.21 9.34 -2.22
N PHE A 175 20.45 8.04 -2.14
CA PHE A 175 21.79 7.48 -1.93
C PHE A 175 22.72 7.66 -3.13
N LEU A 176 22.22 7.46 -4.34
CA LEU A 176 23.03 7.54 -5.56
C LEU A 176 23.25 8.98 -6.01
N HIS A 177 22.30 9.86 -5.75
CA HIS A 177 22.30 11.27 -6.18
C HIS A 177 22.11 12.25 -5.01
N PRO A 178 22.94 12.21 -3.96
CA PRO A 178 22.71 12.97 -2.71
C PRO A 178 22.67 14.51 -2.92
N ASN A 179 23.33 14.99 -3.96
CA ASN A 179 23.40 16.42 -4.29
C ASN A 179 22.43 16.83 -5.42
N ALA A 180 21.60 15.90 -5.93
CA ALA A 180 20.59 16.25 -6.92
C ALA A 180 19.58 17.23 -6.30
N LYS A 181 19.30 18.30 -7.01
CA LYS A 181 18.30 19.28 -6.61
C LYS A 181 16.92 18.77 -6.99
N LEU A 182 16.12 18.45 -5.99
CA LEU A 182 14.73 18.03 -6.16
C LEU A 182 13.83 19.27 -6.06
N ALA A 183 13.04 19.51 -7.10
CA ALA A 183 11.93 20.45 -7.00
C ALA A 183 10.75 19.67 -6.38
N ILE A 184 10.44 19.97 -5.13
CA ILE A 184 9.23 19.47 -4.48
C ILE A 184 8.05 20.20 -5.11
N MET A 185 7.08 19.47 -5.65
CA MET A 185 5.90 20.03 -6.30
C MET A 185 5.22 21.02 -5.33
N PHE A 186 4.98 22.24 -5.82
CA PHE A 186 4.45 23.39 -5.06
C PHE A 186 5.39 24.06 -4.05
N VAL A 187 6.65 23.62 -3.92
CA VAL A 187 7.66 24.33 -3.11
C VAL A 187 8.71 24.95 -4.04
N PRO A 188 8.83 26.30 -4.08
CA PRO A 188 9.71 26.99 -5.05
C PRO A 188 11.21 26.87 -4.73
N VAL A 189 11.57 26.19 -3.63
CA VAL A 189 12.97 26.04 -3.21
C VAL A 189 13.44 24.61 -3.51
N PRO A 190 14.47 24.43 -4.37
CA PRO A 190 15.03 23.11 -4.61
C PRO A 190 15.77 22.60 -3.36
N VAL A 191 15.42 21.40 -2.91
CA VAL A 191 16.05 20.71 -1.76
C VAL A 191 17.00 19.65 -2.30
N ALA A 192 18.17 19.47 -1.67
CA ALA A 192 19.07 18.38 -2.04
C ALA A 192 18.47 17.02 -1.61
N ALA A 193 18.65 15.99 -2.46
CA ALA A 193 18.06 14.66 -2.26
C ALA A 193 18.49 13.94 -0.97
N LYS A 194 19.57 14.42 -0.31
CA LYS A 194 20.08 13.90 0.96
C LYS A 194 19.32 14.39 2.21
N TYR A 195 18.41 15.34 2.07
CA TYR A 195 17.54 15.87 3.14
C TYR A 195 16.09 15.43 2.92
#